data_9c3fa17ad3e1ff2a4d51821d53d3c5bf
#
_entry.id   9c3fa17ad3e1ff2a4d51821d53d3c5bf
#
_cell.length_a   1.000
_cell.length_b   1.000
_cell.length_c   1.000
_cell.angle_alpha   90.00
_cell.angle_beta   90.00
_cell.angle_gamma   90.00
#
_symmetry.space_group_name_H-M   'P 1'
#
loop_
_entity.id
_entity.type
_entity.pdbx_description
1 polymer ?
#
loop_
_entity_poly.entity_id
_entity_poly.type
_entity_poly.pdbx_seq_one_letter_code
_entity_poly.pdbx_strand_id
1 'polypeptide(L)'
;MSNPGSKISATRLLGLGLTCGKLRGLQRISNDNGTLTMVATDQNSSMITMIRDSLKKKGVDREPTYEEIVEAKIILASALSKNASAVLVDGYYGVWNSIGSFNIGKNVGVLVRVEQSGGPKNKVGAPLGGFEPGWSVAKIKNIGADAVKLLAPFEPTEPHSAEHQYEFIQQVYEDCKKHDILLLLETVAFPFNGEKKDTKSFIDRKAETVIESARQLSRFCDIYKAEFPGHLGVESDSQLEKNLKELDKASERPWVLLSAGVDFPAYKKQVEMAVQA
;
A
#
# COMPACT_ATOMS: atom_id res chain seq x y z
N MET A 1 -3.95 1.42 33.32
CA MET A 1 -2.99 0.34 33.65
C MET A 1 -2.46 -0.22 32.36
N SER A 2 -1.19 0.04 32.06
CA SER A 2 -0.56 -0.43 30.83
C SER A 2 -0.45 -1.95 30.85
N ASN A 3 -0.98 -2.61 29.84
CA ASN A 3 -0.84 -4.04 29.64
C ASN A 3 0.66 -4.41 29.49
N PRO A 4 1.28 -5.16 30.40
CA PRO A 4 2.73 -5.46 30.32
C PRO A 4 3.08 -6.51 29.25
N GLY A 5 2.13 -6.93 28.42
CA GLY A 5 2.25 -8.13 27.58
C GLY A 5 2.88 -7.98 26.20
N SER A 6 3.23 -6.78 25.71
CA SER A 6 3.64 -6.65 24.32
C SER A 6 4.89 -5.82 24.04
N LYS A 7 5.82 -5.72 24.98
CA LYS A 7 7.15 -5.20 24.61
C LYS A 7 7.87 -6.28 23.81
N ILE A 8 7.73 -6.21 22.48
CA ILE A 8 8.58 -6.98 21.58
C ILE A 8 10.03 -6.61 21.94
N SER A 9 10.81 -7.57 22.42
CA SER A 9 12.20 -7.29 22.79
C SER A 9 13.00 -6.92 21.55
N ALA A 10 13.98 -6.02 21.69
CA ALA A 10 14.91 -5.67 20.61
C ALA A 10 15.56 -6.94 20.00
N THR A 11 15.85 -7.95 20.83
CA THR A 11 16.38 -9.24 20.39
C THR A 11 15.42 -9.96 19.44
N ARG A 12 14.10 -9.94 19.71
CA ARG A 12 13.11 -10.55 18.82
C ARG A 12 13.02 -9.80 17.48
N LEU A 13 13.06 -8.47 17.52
CA LEU A 13 13.03 -7.64 16.31
C LEU A 13 14.29 -7.83 15.46
N LEU A 14 15.47 -7.92 16.08
CA LEU A 14 16.72 -8.24 15.40
C LEU A 14 16.69 -9.68 14.83
N GLY A 15 16.06 -10.62 15.53
CA GLY A 15 15.82 -11.99 15.03
C GLY A 15 14.93 -12.05 13.79
N LEU A 16 14.11 -11.02 13.53
CA LEU A 16 13.33 -10.87 12.30
C LEU A 16 14.14 -10.22 11.15
N GLY A 17 15.44 -10.00 11.33
CA GLY A 17 16.31 -9.36 10.33
C GLY A 17 16.14 -7.84 10.22
N LEU A 18 15.50 -7.20 11.23
CA LEU A 18 15.35 -5.74 11.26
C LEU A 18 16.62 -5.10 11.82
N THR A 19 17.25 -4.26 11.01
CA THR A 19 18.38 -3.42 11.40
C THR A 19 17.92 -2.25 12.27
N CYS A 20 18.88 -1.52 12.87
CA CYS A 20 18.57 -0.33 13.67
C CYS A 20 17.84 0.75 12.86
N GLY A 21 18.19 0.95 11.59
CA GLY A 21 17.52 1.90 10.71
C GLY A 21 16.08 1.51 10.42
N LYS A 22 15.83 0.24 10.10
CA LYS A 22 14.48 -0.30 9.92
C LYS A 22 13.65 -0.24 11.20
N LEU A 23 14.23 -0.56 12.35
CA LEU A 23 13.56 -0.43 13.66
C LEU A 23 13.15 1.02 13.95
N ARG A 24 14.04 1.97 13.63
CA ARG A 24 13.72 3.40 13.80
C ARG A 24 12.60 3.83 12.86
N GLY A 25 12.63 3.39 11.61
CA GLY A 25 11.55 3.60 10.65
C GLY A 25 10.22 3.03 11.17
N LEU A 26 10.22 1.78 11.68
CA LEU A 26 9.03 1.13 12.24
C LEU A 26 8.44 1.93 13.42
N GLN A 27 9.30 2.42 14.33
CA GLN A 27 8.84 3.27 15.44
C GLN A 27 8.17 4.56 14.96
N ARG A 28 8.67 5.14 13.86
CA ARG A 28 8.14 6.40 13.33
C ARG A 28 6.82 6.26 12.59
N ILE A 29 6.57 5.10 11.98
CA ILE A 29 5.32 4.83 11.27
C ILE A 29 4.25 4.16 12.14
N SER A 30 4.57 3.83 13.39
CA SER A 30 3.67 3.15 14.34
C SER A 30 3.12 4.10 15.39
N ASN A 31 1.93 3.80 15.89
CA ASN A 31 1.40 4.40 17.12
C ASN A 31 2.16 3.87 18.35
N ASP A 32 2.02 4.55 19.49
CA ASP A 32 2.66 4.17 20.76
C ASP A 32 2.29 2.77 21.24
N ASN A 33 1.13 2.26 20.85
CA ASN A 33 0.67 0.90 21.15
C ASN A 33 1.14 -0.16 20.13
N GLY A 34 1.95 0.24 19.13
CA GLY A 34 2.48 -0.64 18.09
C GLY A 34 1.53 -0.91 16.92
N THR A 35 0.36 -0.28 16.87
CA THR A 35 -0.53 -0.38 15.71
C THR A 35 -0.13 0.56 14.59
N LEU A 36 -0.56 0.24 13.37
CA LEU A 36 -0.30 1.02 12.16
C LEU A 36 -1.62 1.61 11.65
N THR A 37 -1.77 2.93 11.73
CA THR A 37 -2.91 3.66 11.17
C THR A 37 -2.41 4.59 10.09
N MET A 38 -2.33 4.08 8.86
CA MET A 38 -1.75 4.79 7.74
C MET A 38 -2.82 5.36 6.82
N VAL A 39 -2.59 6.57 6.31
CA VAL A 39 -3.42 7.18 5.26
C VAL A 39 -2.65 7.24 3.96
N ALA A 40 -3.32 6.95 2.84
CA ALA A 40 -2.70 6.88 1.53
C ALA A 40 -3.17 8.04 0.64
N THR A 41 -2.23 8.88 0.22
CA THR A 41 -2.43 9.98 -0.73
C THR A 41 -1.49 9.84 -1.94
N ASP A 42 -0.94 8.66 -2.15
CA ASP A 42 0.04 8.36 -3.19
C ASP A 42 -0.58 8.11 -4.58
N GLN A 43 -1.91 8.02 -4.70
CA GLN A 43 -2.61 7.81 -5.97
C GLN A 43 -2.45 9.03 -6.89
N ASN A 44 -2.03 8.82 -8.15
CA ASN A 44 -1.93 9.89 -9.16
C ASN A 44 -3.05 9.79 -10.18
N SER A 45 -3.18 8.69 -10.91
CA SER A 45 -4.16 8.56 -12.00
C SER A 45 -5.61 8.75 -11.54
N SER A 46 -6.00 8.16 -10.41
CA SER A 46 -7.34 8.34 -9.85
C SER A 46 -7.57 9.76 -9.33
N MET A 47 -6.58 10.40 -8.71
CA MET A 47 -6.67 11.79 -8.26
C MET A 47 -6.86 12.74 -9.43
N ILE A 48 -6.07 12.60 -10.50
CA ILE A 48 -6.21 13.37 -11.74
C ILE A 48 -7.63 13.21 -12.32
N THR A 49 -8.15 11.97 -12.37
CA THR A 49 -9.51 11.71 -12.84
C THR A 49 -10.56 12.40 -11.96
N MET A 50 -10.46 12.31 -10.65
CA MET A 50 -11.40 12.96 -9.72
C MET A 50 -11.41 14.48 -9.86
N ILE A 51 -10.24 15.11 -9.99
CA ILE A 51 -10.13 16.56 -10.17
C ILE A 51 -10.72 16.96 -11.53
N ARG A 52 -10.38 16.24 -12.62
CA ARG A 52 -10.93 16.48 -13.96
C ARG A 52 -12.46 16.38 -13.97
N ASP A 53 -13.04 15.36 -13.35
CA ASP A 53 -14.48 15.19 -13.26
C ASP A 53 -15.15 16.31 -12.44
N SER A 54 -14.47 16.80 -11.41
CA SER A 54 -14.92 17.98 -10.65
C SER A 54 -14.88 19.25 -11.49
N LEU A 55 -13.84 19.47 -12.29
CA LEU A 55 -13.74 20.59 -13.22
C LEU A 55 -14.86 20.55 -14.27
N LYS A 56 -15.11 19.37 -14.85
CA LYS A 56 -16.21 19.19 -15.83
C LYS A 56 -17.59 19.53 -15.24
N LYS A 57 -17.85 19.12 -14.00
CA LYS A 57 -19.10 19.51 -13.30
C LYS A 57 -19.25 21.01 -13.11
N LYS A 58 -18.15 21.76 -13.09
CA LYS A 58 -18.11 23.23 -13.04
C LYS A 58 -18.10 23.90 -14.43
N GLY A 59 -18.25 23.13 -15.51
CA GLY A 59 -18.23 23.64 -16.88
C GLY A 59 -16.83 23.88 -17.46
N VAL A 60 -15.78 23.38 -16.79
CA VAL A 60 -14.38 23.53 -17.23
C VAL A 60 -13.90 22.20 -17.82
N ASP A 61 -13.77 22.13 -19.14
CA ASP A 61 -13.33 20.90 -19.85
C ASP A 61 -11.84 20.99 -20.20
N ARG A 62 -11.00 20.63 -19.23
CA ARG A 62 -9.53 20.50 -19.39
C ARG A 62 -8.96 19.52 -18.38
N GLU A 63 -7.72 19.11 -18.61
CA GLU A 63 -6.95 18.38 -17.61
C GLU A 63 -6.57 19.30 -16.42
N PRO A 64 -6.47 18.75 -15.20
CA PRO A 64 -5.97 19.51 -14.06
C PRO A 64 -4.50 19.90 -14.25
N THR A 65 -4.13 21.07 -13.73
CA THR A 65 -2.73 21.52 -13.72
C THR A 65 -1.93 20.80 -12.63
N TYR A 66 -0.60 20.90 -12.69
CA TYR A 66 0.29 20.39 -11.64
C TYR A 66 -0.07 20.97 -10.28
N GLU A 67 -0.29 22.29 -10.21
CA GLU A 67 -0.60 23.01 -8.98
C GLU A 67 -1.93 22.56 -8.38
N GLU A 68 -2.96 22.32 -9.17
CA GLU A 68 -4.25 21.80 -8.69
C GLU A 68 -4.13 20.40 -8.09
N ILE A 69 -3.29 19.55 -8.67
CA ILE A 69 -3.03 18.21 -8.12
C ILE A 69 -2.23 18.31 -6.80
N VAL A 70 -1.20 19.15 -6.78
CA VAL A 70 -0.38 19.40 -5.58
C VAL A 70 -1.23 19.96 -4.44
N GLU A 71 -2.05 20.98 -4.71
CA GLU A 71 -2.94 21.59 -3.71
C GLU A 71 -3.89 20.55 -3.10
N ALA A 72 -4.53 19.73 -3.95
CA ALA A 72 -5.41 18.66 -3.49
C ALA A 72 -4.67 17.68 -2.58
N LYS A 73 -3.44 17.27 -2.93
CA LYS A 73 -2.63 16.36 -2.12
C LYS A 73 -2.18 16.99 -0.80
N ILE A 74 -1.79 18.25 -0.79
CA ILE A 74 -1.44 18.98 0.43
C ILE A 74 -2.63 19.04 1.39
N ILE A 75 -3.81 19.40 0.90
CA ILE A 75 -5.04 19.47 1.69
C ILE A 75 -5.35 18.11 2.31
N LEU A 76 -5.31 17.03 1.51
CA LEU A 76 -5.58 15.67 1.99
C LEU A 76 -4.53 15.21 3.00
N ALA A 77 -3.25 15.38 2.71
CA ALA A 77 -2.18 15.00 3.63
C ALA A 77 -2.28 15.75 4.96
N SER A 78 -2.54 17.06 4.92
CA SER A 78 -2.73 17.89 6.12
C SER A 78 -3.94 17.47 6.95
N ALA A 79 -5.06 17.20 6.29
CA ALA A 79 -6.30 16.84 7.00
C ALA A 79 -6.23 15.44 7.62
N LEU A 80 -5.74 14.47 6.86
CA LEU A 80 -5.75 13.04 7.22
C LEU A 80 -4.60 12.66 8.17
N SER A 81 -3.43 13.31 8.06
CA SER A 81 -2.26 12.98 8.89
C SER A 81 -2.45 13.27 10.38
N LYS A 82 -3.41 14.12 10.76
CA LYS A 82 -3.65 14.52 12.16
C LYS A 82 -3.94 13.33 13.08
N ASN A 83 -4.54 12.28 12.56
CA ASN A 83 -4.92 11.07 13.30
C ASN A 83 -4.25 9.81 12.74
N ALA A 84 -3.21 9.96 11.93
CA ALA A 84 -2.49 8.86 11.33
C ALA A 84 -1.12 8.67 11.99
N SER A 85 -0.67 7.42 12.08
CA SER A 85 0.71 7.11 12.46
C SER A 85 1.68 7.41 11.31
N ALA A 86 1.21 7.30 10.06
CA ALA A 86 2.02 7.58 8.88
C ALA A 86 1.16 7.99 7.67
N VAL A 87 1.80 8.66 6.70
CA VAL A 87 1.21 9.06 5.42
C VAL A 87 1.99 8.43 4.27
N LEU A 88 1.27 7.80 3.34
CA LEU A 88 1.82 7.35 2.07
C LEU A 88 1.65 8.47 1.05
N VAL A 89 2.75 8.88 0.41
CA VAL A 89 2.79 9.94 -0.58
C VAL A 89 3.52 9.47 -1.84
N ASP A 90 3.21 10.09 -2.97
CA ASP A 90 3.99 9.89 -4.19
C ASP A 90 5.19 10.85 -4.27
N GLY A 91 6.16 10.48 -5.09
CA GLY A 91 7.37 11.27 -5.27
C GLY A 91 7.18 12.54 -6.09
N TYR A 92 6.23 12.53 -7.05
CA TYR A 92 6.14 13.58 -8.07
C TYR A 92 5.33 14.80 -7.62
N TYR A 93 4.15 14.58 -7.03
CA TYR A 93 3.28 15.66 -6.55
C TYR A 93 3.30 15.81 -5.02
N GLY A 94 3.53 14.70 -4.30
CA GLY A 94 3.22 14.60 -2.88
C GLY A 94 4.37 14.99 -1.96
N VAL A 95 5.49 14.26 -2.00
CA VAL A 95 6.47 14.29 -0.91
C VAL A 95 7.12 15.65 -0.68
N TRP A 96 7.64 16.29 -1.72
CA TRP A 96 8.32 17.58 -1.59
C TRP A 96 7.38 18.68 -1.13
N ASN A 97 6.18 18.71 -1.71
CA ASN A 97 5.20 19.74 -1.42
C ASN A 97 4.60 19.57 -0.02
N SER A 98 4.33 18.34 0.42
CA SER A 98 3.76 18.07 1.74
C SER A 98 4.75 18.27 2.88
N ILE A 99 6.02 17.89 2.70
CA ILE A 99 7.08 18.14 3.68
C ILE A 99 7.47 19.62 3.68
N GLY A 100 7.71 20.21 2.52
CA GLY A 100 8.17 21.61 2.39
C GLY A 100 7.16 22.65 2.88
N SER A 101 5.87 22.33 2.82
CA SER A 101 4.81 23.20 3.37
C SER A 101 4.47 22.92 4.84
N PHE A 102 5.22 22.05 5.52
CA PHE A 102 4.99 21.65 6.91
C PHE A 102 3.60 21.09 7.21
N ASN A 103 2.95 20.51 6.20
CA ASN A 103 1.60 19.97 6.33
C ASN A 103 1.55 18.57 6.94
N ILE A 104 2.68 17.86 6.97
CA ILE A 104 2.82 16.58 7.68
C ILE A 104 3.49 16.87 9.02
N GLY A 105 2.83 16.50 10.12
CA GLY A 105 3.35 16.70 11.47
C GLY A 105 4.67 15.94 11.70
N LYS A 106 5.59 16.52 12.48
CA LYS A 106 6.92 15.93 12.76
C LYS A 106 6.91 14.53 13.38
N ASN A 107 5.79 14.14 13.98
CA ASN A 107 5.60 12.84 14.62
C ASN A 107 4.87 11.83 13.71
N VAL A 108 4.54 12.21 12.49
CA VAL A 108 3.88 11.36 11.50
C VAL A 108 4.94 10.76 10.60
N GLY A 109 4.94 9.44 10.46
CA GLY A 109 5.86 8.75 9.55
C GLY A 109 5.54 9.04 8.08
N VAL A 110 6.55 8.94 7.23
CA VAL A 110 6.41 9.18 5.79
C VAL A 110 6.83 7.95 5.00
N LEU A 111 5.91 7.40 4.23
CA LEU A 111 6.19 6.36 3.25
C LEU A 111 6.10 6.95 1.85
N VAL A 112 7.07 6.63 0.99
CA VAL A 112 7.08 7.15 -0.38
C VAL A 112 6.95 6.01 -1.37
N ARG A 113 6.02 6.18 -2.30
CA ARG A 113 5.79 5.25 -3.40
C ARG A 113 6.97 5.27 -4.37
N VAL A 114 7.45 4.07 -4.72
CA VAL A 114 8.60 3.90 -5.63
C VAL A 114 8.20 3.51 -7.04
N GLU A 115 7.05 2.85 -7.20
CA GLU A 115 6.56 2.36 -8.48
C GLU A 115 5.91 3.44 -9.33
N GLN A 116 5.98 3.26 -10.65
CA GLN A 116 5.31 4.12 -11.65
C GLN A 116 3.79 3.95 -11.57
N SER A 117 3.07 5.06 -11.62
CA SER A 117 1.61 5.07 -11.76
C SER A 117 1.21 4.82 -13.20
N GLY A 118 0.33 3.84 -13.46
CA GLY A 118 -0.16 3.55 -14.80
C GLY A 118 0.90 2.98 -15.75
N GLY A 119 1.77 2.10 -15.24
CA GLY A 119 2.84 1.44 -15.99
C GLY A 119 2.35 0.58 -17.16
N PRO A 120 3.29 0.02 -17.95
CA PRO A 120 2.96 -0.80 -19.12
C PRO A 120 2.17 -2.04 -18.76
N LYS A 121 1.53 -2.61 -19.78
CA LYS A 121 0.79 -3.88 -19.68
C LYS A 121 1.26 -4.83 -20.76
N ASN A 122 1.17 -6.11 -20.49
CA ASN A 122 1.40 -7.15 -21.50
C ASN A 122 0.20 -7.33 -22.46
N LYS A 123 0.30 -8.31 -23.38
CA LYS A 123 -0.71 -8.55 -24.42
C LYS A 123 -2.09 -8.92 -23.89
N VAL A 124 -2.18 -9.46 -22.67
CA VAL A 124 -3.46 -9.83 -22.03
C VAL A 124 -3.98 -8.75 -21.08
N GLY A 125 -3.33 -7.58 -21.07
CA GLY A 125 -3.72 -6.45 -20.24
C GLY A 125 -3.21 -6.53 -18.79
N ALA A 126 -2.35 -7.50 -18.45
CA ALA A 126 -1.76 -7.64 -17.13
C ALA A 126 -0.67 -6.59 -16.90
N PRO A 127 -0.64 -5.92 -15.72
CA PRO A 127 0.33 -4.87 -15.43
C PRO A 127 1.77 -5.40 -15.35
N LEU A 128 2.73 -4.58 -15.79
CA LEU A 128 4.16 -4.80 -15.65
C LEU A 128 4.72 -3.63 -14.83
N GLY A 129 5.05 -3.88 -13.56
CA GLY A 129 5.56 -2.87 -12.64
C GLY A 129 6.96 -2.37 -13.02
N GLY A 130 7.28 -1.16 -12.59
CA GLY A 130 8.60 -0.56 -12.78
C GLY A 130 8.77 0.67 -11.89
N PHE A 131 9.98 1.16 -11.78
CA PHE A 131 10.27 2.37 -11.01
C PHE A 131 9.59 3.61 -11.62
N GLU A 132 9.11 4.50 -10.75
CA GLU A 132 8.71 5.85 -11.17
C GLU A 132 9.94 6.56 -11.77
N PRO A 133 9.85 7.15 -12.99
CA PRO A 133 10.99 7.83 -13.61
C PRO A 133 11.65 8.86 -12.70
N GLY A 134 12.97 8.76 -12.55
CA GLY A 134 13.75 9.65 -11.68
C GLY A 134 13.63 9.35 -10.18
N TRP A 135 12.98 8.26 -9.79
CA TRP A 135 12.88 7.79 -8.41
C TRP A 135 13.62 6.48 -8.19
N SER A 136 14.08 6.27 -6.98
CA SER A 136 14.76 5.06 -6.52
C SER A 136 14.64 4.93 -5.00
N VAL A 137 14.91 3.75 -4.47
CA VAL A 137 14.99 3.52 -3.02
C VAL A 137 16.02 4.45 -2.37
N ALA A 138 17.19 4.63 -2.98
CA ALA A 138 18.23 5.55 -2.52
C ALA A 138 17.72 6.99 -2.40
N LYS A 139 17.00 7.49 -3.41
CA LYS A 139 16.43 8.84 -3.38
C LYS A 139 15.38 8.98 -2.29
N ILE A 140 14.51 7.97 -2.12
CA ILE A 140 13.50 7.94 -1.05
C ILE A 140 14.17 7.98 0.33
N LYS A 141 15.22 7.20 0.55
CA LYS A 141 16.00 7.28 1.79
C LYS A 141 16.62 8.66 2.01
N ASN A 142 17.22 9.24 0.97
CA ASN A 142 17.93 10.53 1.06
C ASN A 142 17.01 11.73 1.37
N ILE A 143 15.73 11.67 0.99
CA ILE A 143 14.75 12.70 1.37
C ILE A 143 14.24 12.54 2.81
N GLY A 144 14.70 11.53 3.55
CA GLY A 144 14.33 11.33 4.95
C GLY A 144 13.04 10.54 5.16
N ALA A 145 12.56 9.81 4.16
CA ALA A 145 11.41 8.91 4.33
C ALA A 145 11.72 7.77 5.30
N ASP A 146 10.71 7.31 6.02
CA ASP A 146 10.79 6.22 7.00
C ASP A 146 10.63 4.85 6.38
N ALA A 147 9.90 4.77 5.25
CA ALA A 147 9.71 3.55 4.49
C ALA A 147 9.51 3.82 2.99
N VAL A 148 9.83 2.81 2.19
CA VAL A 148 9.42 2.69 0.79
C VAL A 148 8.07 1.99 0.76
N LYS A 149 7.15 2.47 -0.08
CA LYS A 149 5.93 1.75 -0.44
C LYS A 149 6.04 1.27 -1.88
N LEU A 150 5.78 0.00 -2.10
CA LEU A 150 5.67 -0.61 -3.42
C LEU A 150 4.27 -1.20 -3.60
N LEU A 151 3.53 -0.75 -4.63
CA LEU A 151 2.33 -1.45 -5.11
C LEU A 151 2.73 -2.33 -6.29
N ALA A 152 2.51 -3.62 -6.16
CA ALA A 152 2.71 -4.62 -7.20
C ALA A 152 1.38 -5.34 -7.49
N PRO A 153 0.69 -5.05 -8.61
CA PRO A 153 -0.42 -5.88 -9.03
C PRO A 153 0.08 -7.32 -9.27
N PHE A 154 -0.50 -8.30 -8.59
CA PHE A 154 -0.03 -9.66 -8.67
C PHE A 154 -1.19 -10.65 -8.86
N GLU A 155 -1.05 -11.52 -9.86
CA GLU A 155 -2.00 -12.56 -10.19
C GLU A 155 -1.22 -13.85 -10.49
N PRO A 156 -1.20 -14.80 -9.54
CA PRO A 156 -0.41 -16.04 -9.68
C PRO A 156 -0.76 -16.86 -10.93
N THR A 157 -1.98 -16.71 -11.44
CA THR A 157 -2.47 -17.46 -12.61
C THR A 157 -2.12 -16.82 -13.96
N GLU A 158 -1.50 -15.63 -13.95
CA GLU A 158 -0.94 -14.98 -15.14
C GLU A 158 0.61 -14.98 -15.07
N PRO A 159 1.27 -16.04 -15.56
CA PRO A 159 2.68 -16.31 -15.23
C PRO A 159 3.65 -15.23 -15.74
N HIS A 160 3.37 -14.62 -16.88
CA HIS A 160 4.28 -13.62 -17.47
C HIS A 160 4.32 -12.33 -16.64
N SER A 161 3.17 -11.84 -16.15
CA SER A 161 3.14 -10.69 -15.25
C SER A 161 3.65 -11.07 -13.85
N ALA A 162 3.29 -12.27 -13.36
CA ALA A 162 3.73 -12.75 -12.06
C ALA A 162 5.27 -12.84 -11.96
N GLU A 163 5.95 -13.40 -12.97
CA GLU A 163 7.41 -13.48 -13.02
C GLU A 163 8.05 -12.08 -13.03
N HIS A 164 7.56 -11.18 -13.89
CA HIS A 164 8.02 -9.80 -13.97
C HIS A 164 7.85 -9.06 -12.63
N GLN A 165 6.69 -9.18 -11.99
CA GLN A 165 6.42 -8.55 -10.70
C GLN A 165 7.29 -9.14 -9.60
N TYR A 166 7.52 -10.44 -9.61
CA TYR A 166 8.39 -11.11 -8.65
C TYR A 166 9.83 -10.56 -8.73
N GLU A 167 10.39 -10.44 -9.93
CA GLU A 167 11.72 -9.87 -10.15
C GLU A 167 11.79 -8.41 -9.68
N PHE A 168 10.78 -7.60 -10.02
CA PHE A 168 10.72 -6.21 -9.60
C PHE A 168 10.61 -6.05 -8.08
N ILE A 169 9.77 -6.87 -7.43
CA ILE A 169 9.64 -6.88 -5.96
C ILE A 169 10.98 -7.25 -5.31
N GLN A 170 11.66 -8.29 -5.81
CA GLN A 170 12.97 -8.68 -5.29
C GLN A 170 14.00 -7.57 -5.44
N GLN A 171 14.04 -6.90 -6.60
CA GLN A 171 14.94 -5.76 -6.82
C GLN A 171 14.71 -4.65 -5.79
N VAL A 172 13.46 -4.24 -5.59
CA VAL A 172 13.13 -3.19 -4.60
C VAL A 172 13.46 -3.64 -3.18
N TYR A 173 13.21 -4.90 -2.84
CA TYR A 173 13.54 -5.47 -1.52
C TYR A 173 15.05 -5.44 -1.23
N GLU A 174 15.89 -5.88 -2.18
CA GLU A 174 17.34 -5.83 -2.03
C GLU A 174 17.87 -4.38 -1.96
N ASP A 175 17.28 -3.46 -2.73
CA ASP A 175 17.61 -2.03 -2.61
C ASP A 175 17.21 -1.47 -1.23
N CYS A 176 16.06 -1.87 -0.68
CA CYS A 176 15.66 -1.47 0.67
C CYS A 176 16.60 -2.02 1.75
N LYS A 177 17.09 -3.25 1.61
CA LYS A 177 18.12 -3.82 2.49
C LYS A 177 19.41 -3.02 2.40
N LYS A 178 19.89 -2.76 1.19
CA LYS A 178 21.11 -2.00 0.92
C LYS A 178 21.09 -0.60 1.52
N HIS A 179 19.95 0.07 1.48
CA HIS A 179 19.78 1.45 1.96
C HIS A 179 19.22 1.54 3.39
N ASP A 180 19.07 0.41 4.08
CA ASP A 180 18.59 0.34 5.46
C ASP A 180 17.28 1.13 5.68
N ILE A 181 16.27 0.81 4.87
CA ILE A 181 14.94 1.41 4.92
C ILE A 181 13.86 0.32 4.87
N LEU A 182 12.73 0.54 5.54
CA LEU A 182 11.59 -0.38 5.51
C LEU A 182 10.97 -0.46 4.12
N LEU A 183 10.48 -1.66 3.78
CA LEU A 183 9.60 -1.88 2.63
C LEU A 183 8.20 -2.26 3.08
N LEU A 184 7.21 -1.47 2.70
CA LEU A 184 5.80 -1.84 2.72
C LEU A 184 5.42 -2.31 1.31
N LEU A 185 5.12 -3.60 1.17
CA LEU A 185 4.68 -4.21 -0.09
C LEU A 185 3.17 -4.33 -0.12
N GLU A 186 2.54 -3.66 -1.06
CA GLU A 186 1.11 -3.74 -1.34
C GLU A 186 0.86 -4.59 -2.58
N THR A 187 0.12 -5.69 -2.45
CA THR A 187 -0.32 -6.47 -3.61
C THR A 187 -1.80 -6.30 -3.85
N VAL A 188 -2.19 -6.23 -5.12
CA VAL A 188 -3.58 -6.10 -5.53
C VAL A 188 -3.89 -7.07 -6.67
N ALA A 189 -5.04 -7.74 -6.56
CA ALA A 189 -5.59 -8.55 -7.63
C ALA A 189 -6.07 -7.65 -8.78
N PHE A 190 -5.93 -8.11 -10.01
CA PHE A 190 -6.35 -7.38 -11.19
C PHE A 190 -7.07 -8.25 -12.21
N PRO A 191 -8.03 -7.70 -12.96
CA PRO A 191 -8.64 -8.41 -14.11
C PRO A 191 -7.70 -8.38 -15.32
N PHE A 192 -7.69 -9.46 -16.10
CA PHE A 192 -6.92 -9.62 -17.34
C PHE A 192 -7.74 -10.40 -18.38
N ASN A 193 -7.26 -10.55 -19.60
CA ASN A 193 -7.99 -11.22 -20.69
C ASN A 193 -9.38 -10.65 -20.97
N GLY A 194 -9.54 -9.33 -20.86
CA GLY A 194 -10.84 -8.68 -21.09
C GLY A 194 -11.83 -8.76 -19.93
N GLU A 195 -11.46 -9.37 -18.80
CA GLU A 195 -12.26 -9.33 -17.58
C GLU A 195 -12.42 -7.91 -17.04
N LYS A 196 -13.42 -7.74 -16.18
CA LYS A 196 -13.63 -6.55 -15.33
C LYS A 196 -13.71 -6.98 -13.87
N LYS A 197 -13.58 -6.05 -12.95
CA LYS A 197 -13.64 -6.31 -11.49
C LYS A 197 -14.98 -6.87 -11.00
N ASP A 198 -16.05 -6.67 -11.77
CA ASP A 198 -17.40 -7.16 -11.50
C ASP A 198 -17.74 -8.49 -12.21
N THR A 199 -16.82 -9.05 -13.00
CA THR A 199 -17.05 -10.38 -13.59
C THR A 199 -16.99 -11.49 -12.54
N LYS A 200 -17.87 -12.49 -12.71
CA LYS A 200 -17.95 -13.62 -11.79
C LYS A 200 -16.59 -14.33 -11.62
N SER A 201 -15.86 -14.56 -12.72
CA SER A 201 -14.56 -15.22 -12.67
C SER A 201 -13.53 -14.45 -11.82
N PHE A 202 -13.51 -13.11 -11.91
CA PHE A 202 -12.64 -12.28 -11.07
C PHE A 202 -13.06 -12.34 -9.59
N ILE A 203 -14.37 -12.22 -9.32
CA ILE A 203 -14.92 -12.28 -7.96
C ILE A 203 -14.59 -13.61 -7.30
N ASP A 204 -14.85 -14.73 -8.00
CA ASP A 204 -14.68 -16.08 -7.47
C ASP A 204 -13.21 -16.41 -7.12
N ARG A 205 -12.21 -15.88 -7.86
CA ARG A 205 -10.79 -16.15 -7.60
C ARG A 205 -10.12 -15.16 -6.66
N LYS A 206 -10.73 -14.01 -6.38
CA LYS A 206 -10.06 -12.92 -5.65
C LYS A 206 -9.50 -13.36 -4.30
N ALA A 207 -10.27 -14.10 -3.52
CA ALA A 207 -9.84 -14.55 -2.20
C ALA A 207 -8.56 -15.39 -2.28
N GLU A 208 -8.51 -16.35 -3.20
CA GLU A 208 -7.34 -17.20 -3.41
C GLU A 208 -6.14 -16.40 -3.94
N THR A 209 -6.37 -15.49 -4.91
CA THR A 209 -5.32 -14.59 -5.42
C THR A 209 -4.68 -13.76 -4.30
N VAL A 210 -5.48 -13.19 -3.40
CA VAL A 210 -4.97 -12.38 -2.28
C VAL A 210 -4.16 -13.24 -1.30
N ILE A 211 -4.66 -14.41 -0.92
CA ILE A 211 -3.99 -15.32 0.00
C ILE A 211 -2.70 -15.87 -0.60
N GLU A 212 -2.74 -16.27 -1.87
CA GLU A 212 -1.57 -16.82 -2.56
C GLU A 212 -0.49 -15.74 -2.80
N SER A 213 -0.90 -14.50 -3.08
CA SER A 213 0.01 -13.35 -3.16
C SER A 213 0.76 -13.14 -1.83
N ALA A 214 0.06 -13.22 -0.70
CA ALA A 214 0.69 -13.12 0.61
C ALA A 214 1.69 -14.27 0.85
N ARG A 215 1.32 -15.50 0.51
CA ARG A 215 2.17 -16.69 0.66
C ARG A 215 3.45 -16.61 -0.15
N GLN A 216 3.38 -16.12 -1.38
CA GLN A 216 4.55 -16.02 -2.26
C GLN A 216 5.42 -14.82 -1.97
N LEU A 217 4.84 -13.67 -1.58
CA LEU A 217 5.51 -12.38 -1.66
C LEU A 217 5.77 -11.72 -0.30
N SER A 218 5.04 -12.05 0.77
CA SER A 218 5.19 -11.35 2.05
C SER A 218 6.59 -11.45 2.65
N ARG A 219 7.35 -12.49 2.34
CA ARG A 219 8.76 -12.65 2.76
C ARG A 219 9.71 -11.59 2.18
N PHE A 220 9.31 -10.92 1.11
CA PHE A 220 10.09 -9.88 0.43
C PHE A 220 9.73 -8.47 0.88
N CYS A 221 9.26 -8.30 2.10
CA CYS A 221 8.99 -6.99 2.69
C CYS A 221 9.18 -7.01 4.20
N ASP A 222 9.01 -5.86 4.82
CA ASP A 222 8.99 -5.72 6.28
C ASP A 222 7.55 -5.62 6.81
N ILE A 223 6.65 -5.04 6.01
CA ILE A 223 5.22 -4.94 6.28
C ILE A 223 4.48 -5.27 4.98
N TYR A 224 3.53 -6.20 5.07
CA TYR A 224 2.69 -6.57 3.95
C TYR A 224 1.37 -5.81 3.98
N LYS A 225 0.91 -5.29 2.83
CA LYS A 225 -0.38 -4.59 2.72
C LYS A 225 -1.29 -5.38 1.77
N ALA A 226 -2.33 -5.95 2.32
CA ALA A 226 -3.22 -6.87 1.64
C ALA A 226 -4.57 -6.25 1.28
N GLU A 227 -5.17 -6.70 0.17
CA GLU A 227 -6.60 -6.54 -0.06
C GLU A 227 -7.41 -7.41 0.90
N PHE A 228 -8.67 -7.03 1.12
CA PHE A 228 -9.63 -7.89 1.80
C PHE A 228 -9.89 -9.15 0.95
N PRO A 229 -9.71 -10.37 1.52
CA PRO A 229 -9.74 -11.63 0.76
C PRO A 229 -11.18 -12.09 0.51
N GLY A 230 -11.89 -11.38 -0.34
CA GLY A 230 -13.28 -11.65 -0.72
C GLY A 230 -14.09 -10.37 -0.94
N HIS A 231 -15.40 -10.51 -0.98
CA HIS A 231 -16.35 -9.43 -1.23
C HIS A 231 -17.49 -9.46 -0.21
N LEU A 232 -17.65 -8.36 0.55
CA LEU A 232 -18.82 -8.18 1.41
C LEU A 232 -20.11 -8.25 0.58
N GLY A 233 -21.09 -9.01 1.08
CA GLY A 233 -22.38 -9.20 0.39
C GLY A 233 -22.39 -10.27 -0.71
N VAL A 234 -21.26 -10.87 -1.03
CA VAL A 234 -21.14 -12.02 -1.94
C VAL A 234 -20.90 -13.29 -1.12
N GLU A 235 -19.81 -13.33 -0.37
CA GLU A 235 -19.52 -14.44 0.54
C GLU A 235 -20.18 -14.22 1.90
N SER A 236 -20.44 -15.32 2.63
CA SER A 236 -20.89 -15.27 4.01
C SER A 236 -19.81 -14.76 4.94
N ASP A 237 -20.19 -14.12 6.06
CA ASP A 237 -19.23 -13.62 7.06
C ASP A 237 -18.32 -14.76 7.56
N SER A 238 -18.83 -15.97 7.75
CA SER A 238 -18.03 -17.14 8.15
C SER A 238 -16.98 -17.53 7.10
N GLN A 239 -17.30 -17.41 5.80
CA GLN A 239 -16.31 -17.66 4.74
C GLN A 239 -15.25 -16.56 4.70
N LEU A 240 -15.64 -15.30 4.87
CA LEU A 240 -14.72 -14.16 4.93
C LEU A 240 -13.77 -14.25 6.13
N GLU A 241 -14.26 -14.64 7.31
CA GLU A 241 -13.43 -14.90 8.49
C GLU A 241 -12.42 -16.03 8.24
N LYS A 242 -12.84 -17.11 7.58
CA LYS A 242 -11.94 -18.19 7.17
C LYS A 242 -10.85 -17.70 6.23
N ASN A 243 -11.22 -16.91 5.23
CA ASN A 243 -10.26 -16.34 4.27
C ASN A 243 -9.25 -15.42 4.96
N LEU A 244 -9.69 -14.59 5.92
CA LEU A 244 -8.81 -13.73 6.71
C LEU A 244 -7.81 -14.53 7.54
N LYS A 245 -8.25 -15.62 8.20
CA LYS A 245 -7.35 -16.52 8.93
C LYS A 245 -6.34 -17.22 8.03
N GLU A 246 -6.76 -17.59 6.81
CA GLU A 246 -5.82 -18.16 5.84
C GLU A 246 -4.83 -17.09 5.31
N LEU A 247 -5.26 -15.84 5.13
CA LEU A 247 -4.38 -14.73 4.80
C LEU A 247 -3.34 -14.49 5.91
N ASP A 248 -3.77 -14.45 7.17
CA ASP A 248 -2.88 -14.26 8.31
C ASP A 248 -1.82 -15.37 8.40
N LYS A 249 -2.22 -16.63 8.22
CA LYS A 249 -1.28 -17.77 8.15
C LYS A 249 -0.35 -17.73 6.93
N ALA A 250 -0.82 -17.19 5.80
CA ALA A 250 -0.04 -17.11 4.57
C ALA A 250 1.02 -16.01 4.64
N SER A 251 0.79 -14.97 5.43
CA SER A 251 1.74 -13.86 5.56
C SER A 251 2.87 -14.19 6.55
N GLU A 252 4.11 -14.14 6.08
CA GLU A 252 5.31 -14.28 6.93
C GLU A 252 5.66 -12.97 7.68
N ARG A 253 4.95 -11.87 7.38
CA ARG A 253 5.21 -10.54 7.95
C ARG A 253 3.95 -9.95 8.56
N PRO A 254 4.08 -9.01 9.52
CA PRO A 254 2.95 -8.21 9.95
C PRO A 254 2.27 -7.58 8.76
N TRP A 255 0.94 -7.57 8.75
CA TRP A 255 0.20 -7.03 7.62
C TRP A 255 -0.83 -5.98 8.01
N VAL A 256 -1.17 -5.14 7.05
CA VAL A 256 -2.21 -4.10 7.15
C VAL A 256 -3.21 -4.24 6.01
N LEU A 257 -4.45 -3.87 6.26
CA LEU A 257 -5.53 -3.94 5.28
C LEU A 257 -5.59 -2.65 4.46
N LEU A 258 -5.65 -2.78 3.13
CA LEU A 258 -5.95 -1.65 2.24
C LEU A 258 -7.47 -1.43 2.09
N SER A 259 -7.90 -0.19 1.85
CA SER A 259 -9.32 0.15 1.73
C SER A 259 -9.95 -0.20 0.37
N ALA A 260 -9.14 -0.43 -0.67
CA ALA A 260 -9.58 -0.72 -2.04
C ALA A 260 -10.62 0.27 -2.63
N GLY A 261 -10.80 1.45 -2.01
CA GLY A 261 -11.77 2.46 -2.44
C GLY A 261 -13.23 2.12 -2.12
N VAL A 262 -13.50 1.16 -1.22
CA VAL A 262 -14.84 0.90 -0.71
C VAL A 262 -15.31 2.04 0.19
N ASP A 263 -16.63 2.13 0.42
CA ASP A 263 -17.18 3.14 1.30
C ASP A 263 -16.82 2.91 2.79
N PHE A 264 -17.01 3.91 3.62
CA PHE A 264 -16.60 3.85 5.03
C PHE A 264 -17.28 2.73 5.83
N PRO A 265 -18.60 2.49 5.71
CA PRO A 265 -19.27 1.38 6.41
C PRO A 265 -18.68 0.01 6.03
N ALA A 266 -18.45 -0.23 4.75
CA ALA A 266 -17.83 -1.47 4.26
C ALA A 266 -16.39 -1.62 4.77
N TYR A 267 -15.59 -0.57 4.67
CA TYR A 267 -14.20 -0.60 5.15
C TYR A 267 -14.14 -0.83 6.67
N LYS A 268 -15.01 -0.17 7.45
CA LYS A 268 -15.09 -0.39 8.90
C LYS A 268 -15.35 -1.87 9.23
N LYS A 269 -16.35 -2.49 8.56
CA LYS A 269 -16.63 -3.92 8.74
C LYS A 269 -15.43 -4.80 8.38
N GLN A 270 -14.78 -4.51 7.27
CA GLN A 270 -13.57 -5.24 6.84
C GLN A 270 -12.44 -5.16 7.87
N VAL A 271 -12.20 -3.98 8.45
CA VAL A 271 -11.17 -3.79 9.49
C VAL A 271 -11.55 -4.54 10.76
N GLU A 272 -12.82 -4.44 11.21
CA GLU A 272 -13.30 -5.16 12.40
C GLU A 272 -13.10 -6.68 12.26
N MET A 273 -13.40 -7.25 11.08
CA MET A 273 -13.17 -8.67 10.80
C MET A 273 -11.68 -9.02 10.74
N ALA A 274 -10.86 -8.18 10.10
CA ALA A 274 -9.43 -8.41 9.94
C ALA A 274 -8.65 -8.37 11.28
N VAL A 275 -9.07 -7.52 12.22
CA VAL A 275 -8.44 -7.43 13.56
C VAL A 275 -8.77 -8.63 14.44
N GLN A 276 -9.83 -9.37 14.13
CA GLN A 276 -10.26 -10.57 14.88
C GLN A 276 -9.66 -11.87 14.32
N ALA A 277 -9.05 -11.84 13.14
CA ALA A 277 -8.47 -13.01 12.48
C ALA A 277 -7.10 -13.35 13.05
#